data_eeff9f61da5fd01f23692e83e7444d41
#
_entry.id   eeff9f61da5fd01f23692e83e7444d41
#
_cell.length_a   1.000
_cell.length_b   1.000
_cell.length_c   1.000
_cell.angle_alpha   90.00
_cell.angle_beta   90.00
_cell.angle_gamma   90.00
#
_symmetry.space_group_name_H-M   'P 1'
#
loop_
_entity.id
_entity.type
_entity.pdbx_description
1 polymer ?
#
loop_
_entity_poly.entity_id
_entity_poly.type
_entity_poly.pdbx_seq_one_letter_code
_entity_poly.pdbx_strand_id
1 'polypeptide(L)'
;GDVYKRQLLHLDIVGDGMLKEKLQQYAIEHDINNMITWHGQLPRVEAVKVFNSAHLHVITSVSEGNPTTIWEAMSYGVPTMSFDHCGMHDTICDRCGIRIPIAKHYEECVSAVAIEINKLLEHPERFQQLAEGTIECAYHYKWSERERFLNSLYESLLSKKKVY
;
A
#
# COMPACT_ATOMS: atom_id res chain seq x y z
N GLY A 1 -12.80 19.12 16.07
CA GLY A 1 -12.39 18.55 14.79
C GLY A 1 -11.61 17.25 14.92
N ASP A 2 -10.50 17.24 15.64
CA ASP A 2 -9.59 16.07 15.68
C ASP A 2 -10.16 14.82 16.36
N VAL A 3 -10.93 14.97 17.42
CA VAL A 3 -11.52 13.84 18.15
C VAL A 3 -12.54 13.09 17.27
N TYR A 4 -13.35 13.82 16.51
CA TYR A 4 -14.33 13.21 15.60
C TYR A 4 -13.67 12.46 14.44
N LYS A 5 -12.60 13.00 13.86
CA LYS A 5 -11.84 12.34 12.79
C LYS A 5 -11.15 11.06 13.28
N ARG A 6 -10.64 11.05 14.51
CA ARG A 6 -10.05 9.84 15.11
C ARG A 6 -11.04 8.70 15.23
N GLN A 7 -12.31 8.96 15.52
CA GLN A 7 -13.36 7.93 15.62
C GLN A 7 -13.69 7.25 14.28
N LEU A 8 -13.27 7.83 13.15
CA LEU A 8 -13.47 7.27 11.81
C LEU A 8 -12.33 6.36 11.34
N LEU A 9 -11.23 6.28 12.11
CA LEU A 9 -10.07 5.48 11.73
C LEU A 9 -10.00 4.20 12.56
N HIS A 10 -9.69 3.12 11.90
CA HIS A 10 -9.27 1.87 12.49
C HIS A 10 -8.02 1.37 11.79
N LEU A 11 -7.04 0.89 12.55
CA LEU A 11 -5.78 0.39 12.05
C LEU A 11 -5.66 -1.11 12.30
N ASP A 12 -5.57 -1.88 11.23
CA ASP A 12 -5.24 -3.30 11.28
C ASP A 12 -3.73 -3.49 11.07
N ILE A 13 -3.02 -4.03 12.05
CA ILE A 13 -1.59 -4.33 11.97
C ILE A 13 -1.42 -5.84 11.82
N VAL A 14 -0.98 -6.25 10.62
CA VAL A 14 -0.68 -7.64 10.29
C VAL A 14 0.83 -7.82 10.26
N GLY A 15 1.33 -8.69 11.10
CA GLY A 15 2.74 -8.96 11.27
C GLY A 15 3.16 -8.99 12.73
N ASP A 16 4.38 -9.40 12.96
CA ASP A 16 5.01 -9.47 14.28
C ASP A 16 6.47 -9.05 14.20
N GLY A 17 7.04 -8.64 15.31
CA GLY A 17 8.43 -8.22 15.37
C GLY A 17 8.84 -7.69 16.74
N MET A 18 10.14 -7.43 16.88
CA MET A 18 10.75 -6.99 18.15
C MET A 18 10.17 -5.68 18.72
N LEU A 19 9.52 -4.86 17.90
CA LEU A 19 8.97 -3.59 18.34
C LEU A 19 7.50 -3.67 18.77
N LYS A 20 6.86 -4.84 18.65
CA LYS A 20 5.43 -5.00 18.91
C LYS A 20 5.02 -4.51 20.30
N GLU A 21 5.66 -5.00 21.34
CA GLU A 21 5.36 -4.63 22.72
C GLU A 21 5.54 -3.12 22.95
N LYS A 22 6.62 -2.55 22.40
CA LYS A 22 6.88 -1.10 22.47
C LYS A 22 5.79 -0.28 21.76
N LEU A 23 5.33 -0.74 20.60
CA LEU A 23 4.27 -0.07 19.85
C LEU A 23 2.90 -0.18 20.55
N GLN A 24 2.62 -1.34 21.16
CA GLN A 24 1.41 -1.53 21.97
C GLN A 24 1.40 -0.61 23.19
N GLN A 25 2.54 -0.52 23.89
CA GLN A 25 2.68 0.40 25.01
C GLN A 25 2.49 1.85 24.58
N TYR A 26 3.11 2.25 23.46
CA TYR A 26 2.91 3.58 22.86
C TYR A 26 1.44 3.87 22.53
N ALA A 27 0.72 2.89 21.99
CA ALA A 27 -0.71 3.04 21.68
C ALA A 27 -1.56 3.25 22.94
N ILE A 28 -1.22 2.57 24.05
CA ILE A 28 -1.87 2.75 25.35
C ILE A 28 -1.59 4.15 25.91
N GLU A 29 -0.34 4.58 25.91
CA GLU A 29 0.10 5.88 26.43
C GLU A 29 -0.55 7.07 25.70
N HIS A 30 -0.93 6.87 24.41
CA HIS A 30 -1.58 7.89 23.58
C HIS A 30 -3.09 7.71 23.44
N ASP A 31 -3.68 6.78 24.21
CA ASP A 31 -5.12 6.49 24.22
C ASP A 31 -5.71 6.17 22.83
N ILE A 32 -4.92 5.41 22.01
CA ILE A 32 -5.33 4.96 20.67
C ILE A 32 -5.41 3.45 20.52
N ASN A 33 -5.14 2.69 21.58
CA ASN A 33 -5.10 1.23 21.52
C ASN A 33 -6.45 0.60 21.11
N ASN A 34 -7.56 1.23 21.47
CA ASN A 34 -8.91 0.80 21.07
C ASN A 34 -9.22 1.00 19.58
N MET A 35 -8.39 1.75 18.87
CA MET A 35 -8.49 1.98 17.43
C MET A 35 -7.61 1.01 16.61
N ILE A 36 -6.90 0.10 17.27
CA ILE A 36 -5.91 -0.78 16.63
C ILE A 36 -6.24 -2.24 16.87
N THR A 37 -6.31 -3.02 15.80
CA THR A 37 -6.32 -4.48 15.88
C THR A 37 -4.94 -5.02 15.58
N TRP A 38 -4.36 -5.70 16.57
CA TRP A 38 -3.05 -6.35 16.47
C TRP A 38 -3.22 -7.83 16.07
N HIS A 39 -3.15 -8.14 14.79
CA HIS A 39 -3.34 -9.51 14.30
C HIS A 39 -2.14 -10.43 14.56
N GLY A 40 -0.95 -9.87 14.82
CA GLY A 40 0.26 -10.65 14.89
C GLY A 40 0.63 -11.28 13.55
N GLN A 41 1.43 -12.35 13.60
CA GLN A 41 1.80 -13.10 12.40
C GLN A 41 0.64 -14.00 11.96
N LEU A 42 0.10 -13.75 10.79
CA LEU A 42 -0.94 -14.56 10.18
C LEU A 42 -0.38 -15.40 9.02
N PRO A 43 -0.93 -16.61 8.80
CA PRO A 43 -0.73 -17.30 7.53
C PRO A 43 -1.20 -16.42 6.37
N ARG A 44 -0.52 -16.50 5.21
CA ARG A 44 -0.84 -15.65 4.04
C ARG A 44 -2.33 -15.63 3.67
N VAL A 45 -2.97 -16.81 3.70
CA VAL A 45 -4.41 -16.95 3.38
C VAL A 45 -5.30 -16.12 4.32
N GLU A 46 -4.92 -15.98 5.58
CA GLU A 46 -5.64 -15.16 6.56
C GLU A 46 -5.24 -13.68 6.45
N ALA A 47 -3.96 -13.40 6.26
CA ALA A 47 -3.46 -12.03 6.12
C ALA A 47 -4.14 -11.28 4.96
N VAL A 48 -4.29 -11.93 3.79
CA VAL A 48 -4.95 -11.30 2.63
C VAL A 48 -6.44 -11.04 2.84
N LYS A 49 -7.10 -11.76 3.75
CA LYS A 49 -8.52 -11.51 4.05
C LYS A 49 -8.76 -10.19 4.77
N VAL A 50 -7.75 -9.63 5.44
CA VAL A 50 -7.85 -8.31 6.07
C VAL A 50 -8.15 -7.23 5.04
N PHE A 51 -7.70 -7.39 3.79
CA PHE A 51 -8.02 -6.45 2.72
C PHE A 51 -9.51 -6.39 2.36
N ASN A 52 -10.33 -7.39 2.71
CA ASN A 52 -11.78 -7.34 2.43
C ASN A 52 -12.49 -6.18 3.15
N SER A 53 -11.96 -5.72 4.26
CA SER A 53 -12.52 -4.62 5.07
C SER A 53 -11.64 -3.36 5.05
N ALA A 54 -10.46 -3.43 4.42
CA ALA A 54 -9.55 -2.31 4.36
C ALA A 54 -9.95 -1.31 3.27
N HIS A 55 -9.84 -0.02 3.57
CA HIS A 55 -10.02 1.06 2.61
C HIS A 55 -8.70 1.56 2.05
N LEU A 56 -7.62 1.41 2.81
CA LEU A 56 -6.28 1.86 2.45
C LEU A 56 -5.24 0.88 2.98
N HIS A 57 -4.31 0.49 2.13
CA HIS A 57 -3.10 -0.23 2.53
C HIS A 57 -1.98 0.78 2.75
N VAL A 58 -1.26 0.69 3.86
CA VAL A 58 -0.17 1.61 4.18
C VAL A 58 1.14 0.84 4.34
N ILE A 59 2.15 1.19 3.57
CA ILE A 59 3.51 0.67 3.69
C ILE A 59 4.45 1.80 4.10
N THR A 60 5.06 1.66 5.26
CA THR A 60 6.03 2.62 5.80
C THR A 60 7.48 2.18 5.63
N SER A 61 7.73 1.11 4.87
CA SER A 61 9.07 0.63 4.55
C SER A 61 9.84 1.68 3.75
N VAL A 62 11.11 1.85 4.08
CA VAL A 62 12.03 2.77 3.39
C VAL A 62 12.94 2.05 2.37
N SER A 63 12.82 0.73 2.25
CA SER A 63 13.58 -0.06 1.28
C SER A 63 12.84 -1.36 0.95
N GLU A 64 12.26 -1.41 -0.24
CA GLU A 64 11.57 -2.57 -0.77
C GLU A 64 11.85 -2.70 -2.27
N GLY A 65 12.27 -3.88 -2.71
CA GLY A 65 12.48 -4.14 -4.13
C GLY A 65 11.17 -4.37 -4.89
N ASN A 66 10.33 -5.24 -4.36
CA ASN A 66 9.02 -5.59 -4.92
C ASN A 66 8.09 -6.06 -3.80
N PRO A 67 7.44 -5.16 -3.07
CA PRO A 67 6.58 -5.52 -1.95
C PRO A 67 5.31 -6.22 -2.45
N THR A 68 5.24 -7.52 -2.22
CA THR A 68 4.12 -8.38 -2.69
C THR A 68 2.77 -7.94 -2.12
N THR A 69 2.76 -7.32 -0.95
CA THR A 69 1.54 -6.81 -0.30
C THR A 69 0.84 -5.73 -1.11
N ILE A 70 1.56 -4.97 -1.96
CA ILE A 70 0.93 -4.00 -2.89
C ILE A 70 0.06 -4.75 -3.92
N TRP A 71 0.58 -5.84 -4.48
CA TRP A 71 -0.16 -6.66 -5.45
C TRP A 71 -1.34 -7.37 -4.80
N GLU A 72 -1.18 -7.79 -3.55
CA GLU A 72 -2.27 -8.37 -2.76
C GLU A 72 -3.36 -7.33 -2.51
N ALA A 73 -3.05 -6.15 -1.99
CA ALA A 73 -3.99 -5.05 -1.79
C ALA A 73 -4.70 -4.67 -3.12
N MET A 74 -3.92 -4.54 -4.19
CA MET A 74 -4.44 -4.21 -5.53
C MET A 74 -5.45 -5.25 -6.03
N SER A 75 -5.24 -6.53 -5.74
CA SER A 75 -6.19 -7.60 -6.12
C SER A 75 -7.53 -7.52 -5.40
N TYR A 76 -7.60 -6.80 -4.28
CA TYR A 76 -8.82 -6.51 -3.53
C TYR A 76 -9.39 -5.11 -3.83
N GLY A 77 -8.81 -4.38 -4.77
CA GLY A 77 -9.21 -3.00 -5.08
C GLY A 77 -8.83 -2.00 -3.99
N VAL A 78 -7.89 -2.35 -3.11
CA VAL A 78 -7.44 -1.49 -2.01
C VAL A 78 -6.24 -0.66 -2.47
N PRO A 79 -6.37 0.68 -2.54
CA PRO A 79 -5.27 1.56 -2.91
C PRO A 79 -4.16 1.53 -1.85
N THR A 80 -2.93 1.75 -2.29
CA THR A 80 -1.76 1.76 -1.40
C THR A 80 -1.19 3.16 -1.22
N MET A 81 -0.91 3.51 0.03
CA MET A 81 -0.08 4.67 0.40
C MET A 81 1.30 4.19 0.81
N SER A 82 2.34 4.77 0.24
CA SER A 82 3.72 4.44 0.61
C SER A 82 4.65 5.63 0.44
N PHE A 83 5.89 5.49 0.94
CA PHE A 83 6.94 6.42 0.56
C PHE A 83 7.32 6.21 -0.91
N ASP A 84 7.63 7.32 -1.62
CA ASP A 84 8.06 7.34 -3.01
C ASP A 84 9.53 6.93 -3.12
N HIS A 85 9.77 5.63 -3.00
CA HIS A 85 11.13 5.08 -2.93
C HIS A 85 11.20 3.65 -3.46
N CYS A 86 12.31 3.30 -4.10
CA CYS A 86 12.59 1.96 -4.60
C CYS A 86 11.41 1.36 -5.40
N GLY A 87 11.07 0.10 -5.16
CA GLY A 87 10.01 -0.60 -5.87
C GLY A 87 8.60 -0.01 -5.72
N MET A 88 8.33 0.80 -4.68
CA MET A 88 7.06 1.51 -4.53
C MET A 88 6.88 2.57 -5.62
N HIS A 89 7.96 3.27 -5.98
CA HIS A 89 7.95 4.27 -7.05
C HIS A 89 7.45 3.69 -8.37
N ASP A 90 7.93 2.51 -8.72
CA ASP A 90 7.62 1.86 -10.00
C ASP A 90 6.27 1.14 -10.01
N THR A 91 5.76 0.77 -8.82
CA THR A 91 4.56 -0.06 -8.68
C THR A 91 3.31 0.77 -8.47
N ILE A 92 3.40 1.87 -7.72
CA ILE A 92 2.27 2.72 -7.36
C ILE A 92 2.21 3.92 -8.29
N CYS A 93 1.11 4.07 -9.02
CA CYS A 93 0.82 5.26 -9.82
C CYS A 93 -0.27 6.10 -9.15
N ASP A 94 -0.44 7.34 -9.59
CA ASP A 94 -1.38 8.30 -9.00
C ASP A 94 -2.85 7.88 -9.11
N ARG A 95 -3.16 6.87 -9.96
CA ARG A 95 -4.50 6.28 -10.07
C ARG A 95 -4.77 5.18 -9.03
N CYS A 96 -3.73 4.49 -8.56
CA CYS A 96 -3.89 3.31 -7.70
C CYS A 96 -3.32 3.50 -6.29
N GLY A 97 -2.84 4.70 -5.96
CA GLY A 97 -2.31 4.94 -4.63
C GLY A 97 -1.73 6.33 -4.45
N ILE A 98 -1.09 6.51 -3.32
CA ILE A 98 -0.49 7.77 -2.90
C ILE A 98 0.98 7.54 -2.60
N ARG A 99 1.85 8.26 -3.30
CA ARG A 99 3.29 8.24 -3.05
C ARG A 99 3.69 9.49 -2.27
N ILE A 100 4.32 9.29 -1.13
CA ILE A 100 4.77 10.35 -0.23
C ILE A 100 6.28 10.50 -0.38
N PRO A 101 6.79 11.66 -0.77
CA PRO A 101 8.23 11.90 -0.83
C PRO A 101 8.89 11.63 0.53
N ILE A 102 10.02 10.92 0.53
CA ILE A 102 10.79 10.71 1.75
C ILE A 102 11.44 12.02 2.16
N ALA A 103 11.09 12.49 3.35
CA ALA A 103 11.73 13.64 3.96
C ALA A 103 13.04 13.25 4.67
N LYS A 104 13.86 14.24 4.96
CA LYS A 104 15.15 14.05 5.65
C LYS A 104 14.98 13.65 7.11
N HIS A 105 13.93 14.14 7.74
CA HIS A 105 13.63 13.91 9.15
C HIS A 105 12.39 13.02 9.30
N TYR A 106 12.44 12.09 10.25
CA TYR A 106 11.36 11.14 10.51
C TYR A 106 10.02 11.81 10.81
N GLU A 107 10.02 12.88 11.60
CA GLU A 107 8.83 13.63 12.00
C GLU A 107 8.11 14.26 10.80
N GLU A 108 8.85 14.66 9.78
CA GLU A 108 8.29 15.18 8.53
C GLU A 108 7.60 14.07 7.74
N CYS A 109 8.18 12.86 7.72
CA CYS A 109 7.56 11.69 7.10
C CYS A 109 6.24 11.32 7.79
N VAL A 110 6.21 11.28 9.12
CA VAL A 110 5.00 11.02 9.91
C VAL A 110 3.94 12.08 9.62
N SER A 111 4.32 13.35 9.62
CA SER A 111 3.43 14.46 9.33
C SER A 111 2.84 14.37 7.92
N ALA A 112 3.64 14.01 6.93
CA ALA A 112 3.20 13.86 5.55
C ALA A 112 2.16 12.73 5.39
N VAL A 113 2.38 11.58 6.03
CA VAL A 113 1.40 10.47 6.08
C VAL A 113 0.10 10.95 6.71
N ALA A 114 0.15 11.62 7.86
CA ALA A 114 -1.02 12.11 8.57
C ALA A 114 -1.80 13.14 7.72
N ILE A 115 -1.12 14.04 7.03
CA ILE A 115 -1.74 15.02 6.12
C ILE A 115 -2.50 14.32 4.99
N GLU A 116 -1.92 13.32 4.34
CA GLU A 116 -2.58 12.61 3.25
C GLU A 116 -3.78 11.79 3.74
N ILE A 117 -3.70 11.16 4.91
CA ILE A 117 -4.85 10.46 5.52
C ILE A 117 -5.97 11.48 5.82
N ASN A 118 -5.66 12.64 6.39
CA ASN A 118 -6.66 13.67 6.66
C ASN A 118 -7.32 14.17 5.37
N LYS A 119 -6.57 14.37 4.30
CA LYS A 119 -7.14 14.75 2.98
C LYS A 119 -8.12 13.68 2.46
N LEU A 120 -7.80 12.40 2.63
CA LEU A 120 -8.71 11.33 2.24
C LEU A 120 -10.00 11.32 3.07
N LEU A 121 -9.92 11.62 4.37
CA LEU A 121 -11.10 11.71 5.24
C LEU A 121 -11.97 12.94 4.91
N GLU A 122 -11.36 14.03 4.46
CA GLU A 122 -12.06 15.25 4.03
C GLU A 122 -12.67 15.11 2.63
N HIS A 123 -12.12 14.21 1.79
CA HIS A 123 -12.49 13.99 0.40
C HIS A 123 -12.78 12.52 0.11
N PRO A 124 -13.90 11.96 0.61
CA PRO A 124 -14.24 10.54 0.42
C PRO A 124 -14.32 10.10 -1.05
N GLU A 125 -14.66 11.03 -1.94
CA GLU A 125 -14.67 10.78 -3.39
C GLU A 125 -13.29 10.39 -3.94
N ARG A 126 -12.22 10.86 -3.31
CA ARG A 126 -10.84 10.48 -3.68
C ARG A 126 -10.55 9.02 -3.35
N PHE A 127 -11.11 8.48 -2.26
CA PHE A 127 -11.00 7.05 -1.97
C PHE A 127 -11.62 6.20 -3.08
N GLN A 128 -12.83 6.58 -3.50
CA GLN A 128 -13.52 5.87 -4.57
C GLN A 128 -12.71 5.90 -5.87
N GLN A 129 -12.22 7.07 -6.28
CA GLN A 129 -11.38 7.22 -7.47
C GLN A 129 -10.12 6.36 -7.41
N LEU A 130 -9.43 6.32 -6.26
CA LEU A 130 -8.25 5.48 -6.05
C LEU A 130 -8.60 3.99 -6.09
N ALA A 131 -9.72 3.56 -5.52
CA ALA A 131 -10.16 2.17 -5.55
C ALA A 131 -10.51 1.72 -6.99
N GLU A 132 -11.24 2.54 -7.74
CA GLU A 132 -11.55 2.30 -9.15
C GLU A 132 -10.27 2.20 -9.99
N GLY A 133 -9.34 3.16 -9.84
CA GLY A 133 -8.05 3.15 -10.50
C GLY A 133 -7.18 1.96 -10.10
N THR A 134 -7.27 1.49 -8.84
CA THR A 134 -6.58 0.29 -8.37
C THR A 134 -7.06 -0.96 -9.10
N ILE A 135 -8.37 -1.09 -9.30
CA ILE A 135 -8.97 -2.20 -10.07
C ILE A 135 -8.49 -2.16 -11.52
N GLU A 136 -8.47 -0.98 -12.15
CA GLU A 136 -7.95 -0.82 -13.51
C GLU A 136 -6.46 -1.21 -13.60
N CYS A 137 -5.64 -0.73 -12.67
CA CYS A 137 -4.21 -1.07 -12.62
C CYS A 137 -4.01 -2.59 -12.43
N ALA A 138 -4.81 -3.25 -11.58
CA ALA A 138 -4.74 -4.69 -11.37
C ALA A 138 -4.90 -5.49 -12.68
N TYR A 139 -5.74 -5.01 -13.61
CA TYR A 139 -5.88 -5.63 -14.93
C TYR A 139 -4.59 -5.58 -15.75
N HIS A 140 -3.86 -4.46 -15.73
CA HIS A 140 -2.62 -4.29 -16.48
C HIS A 140 -1.47 -5.15 -15.92
N TYR A 141 -1.52 -5.48 -14.63
CA TYR A 141 -0.48 -6.26 -13.96
C TYR A 141 -0.77 -7.77 -13.91
N LYS A 142 -1.84 -8.27 -14.56
CA LYS A 142 -2.11 -9.71 -14.65
C LYS A 142 -0.95 -10.45 -15.31
N TRP A 143 -0.69 -11.67 -14.84
CA TRP A 143 0.35 -12.53 -15.43
C TRP A 143 0.14 -12.76 -16.92
N SER A 144 -1.08 -12.88 -17.40
CA SER A 144 -1.39 -13.03 -18.84
C SER A 144 -0.96 -11.82 -19.68
N GLU A 145 -1.03 -10.61 -19.14
CA GLU A 145 -0.54 -9.41 -19.83
C GLU A 145 0.99 -9.38 -19.86
N ARG A 146 1.62 -9.74 -18.74
CA ARG A 146 3.07 -9.84 -18.64
C ARG A 146 3.63 -10.92 -19.57
N GLU A 147 2.98 -12.07 -19.64
CA GLU A 147 3.33 -13.15 -20.56
C GLU A 147 3.28 -12.67 -22.01
N ARG A 148 2.19 -12.02 -22.43
CA ARG A 148 2.07 -11.46 -23.79
C ARG A 148 3.19 -10.47 -24.09
N PHE A 149 3.47 -9.56 -23.17
CA PHE A 149 4.55 -8.60 -23.33
C PHE A 149 5.92 -9.29 -23.48
N LEU A 150 6.25 -10.24 -22.62
CA LEU A 150 7.52 -10.96 -22.67
C LEU A 150 7.65 -11.77 -23.96
N ASN A 151 6.60 -12.46 -24.39
CA ASN A 151 6.60 -13.21 -25.64
C ASN A 151 6.84 -12.30 -26.83
N SER A 152 6.16 -11.15 -26.92
CA SER A 152 6.37 -10.17 -27.98
C SER A 152 7.80 -9.62 -27.99
N LEU A 153 8.38 -9.38 -26.80
CA LEU A 153 9.77 -8.94 -26.66
C LEU A 153 10.75 -10.01 -27.19
N TYR A 154 10.57 -11.26 -26.78
CA TYR A 154 11.42 -12.37 -27.26
C TYR A 154 11.32 -12.56 -28.77
N GLU A 155 10.13 -12.54 -29.33
CA GLU A 155 9.93 -12.63 -30.79
C GLU A 155 10.63 -11.50 -31.53
N SER A 156 10.54 -10.26 -31.02
CA SER A 156 11.24 -9.11 -31.61
C SER A 156 12.76 -9.22 -31.57
N LEU A 157 13.32 -9.80 -30.52
CA LEU A 157 14.76 -10.03 -30.38
C LEU A 157 15.24 -11.16 -31.29
N LEU A 158 14.45 -12.23 -31.41
CA LEU A 158 14.78 -13.36 -32.28
C LEU A 158 14.72 -12.99 -33.78
N SER A 159 13.75 -12.15 -34.15
CA SER A 159 13.64 -11.66 -35.52
C SER A 159 14.83 -10.78 -35.94
N LYS A 160 15.35 -9.97 -35.01
CA LYS A 160 16.57 -9.15 -35.25
C LYS A 160 17.84 -9.96 -35.40
N LYS A 161 17.93 -11.19 -34.86
CA LYS A 161 19.09 -12.09 -34.97
C LYS A 161 19.15 -12.87 -36.30
N LYS A 162 18.09 -12.85 -37.10
CA LYS A 162 18.07 -13.56 -38.42
C LYS A 162 18.66 -12.74 -39.57
N VAL A 163 19.32 -11.63 -39.33
CA VAL A 163 19.90 -10.72 -40.35
C VAL A 163 21.43 -10.80 -40.37
N TYR A 164 22.03 -11.98 -39.97
CA TYR A 164 23.46 -12.26 -40.21
C TYR A 164 23.64 -13.64 -40.76
#